data_5da7e541f9fde78ee77300e124e32e9f
#
_entry.id   5da7e541f9fde78ee77300e124e32e9f
#
_cell.length_a   1.000
_cell.length_b   1.000
_cell.length_c   1.000
_cell.angle_alpha   90.00
_cell.angle_beta   90.00
_cell.angle_gamma   90.00
#
_symmetry.space_group_name_H-M   'P 1'
#
loop_
_entity.id
_entity.type
_entity.pdbx_description
1 polymer ?
#
loop_
_entity_poly.entity_id
_entity_poly.type
_entity_poly.pdbx_seq_one_letter_code
_entity_poly.pdbx_strand_id
1 'polypeptide(L)'
;MNLANILAQIGEPDTSVSVETQRRLDRLTKPQGSLGRLEALAVQYCAITGERKPSVPRGLVCTFAADHGVVDEGVSAYPRDVTAQMVLNFLRGGAGVNVLARHAGVEVRVVDIGVAHEFGAIPGLTNRKLMMGTRNMLRVQAMDRTTAEQALMVGIELAADAARQGFGLIGTGEMGIGNTTASAAIAAVMTGESVSAVTGLGTGIDERGLARKISVIEQTLSRHRPDPHDAMDVLSKIGGLEIAGMAGVMLGSAAARVPVVLDGFIAGAAALIAVGLQPRCRPYMIASHRSVERGHRVLLDRLQLKPLFDLDLRLGEGTGACLGIGLVQAAIKVLTEMATFDEAGVSERSK
;
A
#
# COMPACT_ATOMS: atom_id res chain seq x y z
N MET A 1 -22.51 -2.22 -6.37
CA MET A 1 -22.26 -1.92 -4.93
C MET A 1 -21.70 -0.49 -4.91
N ASN A 2 -22.12 0.39 -3.99
CA ASN A 2 -21.57 1.75 -3.90
C ASN A 2 -20.53 1.84 -2.78
N LEU A 3 -19.70 2.87 -2.83
CA LEU A 3 -18.61 3.08 -1.87
C LEU A 3 -19.11 3.08 -0.41
N ALA A 4 -20.19 3.82 -0.11
CA ALA A 4 -20.72 3.95 1.25
C ALA A 4 -21.09 2.59 1.87
N ASN A 5 -21.71 1.70 1.09
CA ASN A 5 -22.07 0.36 1.57
C ASN A 5 -20.85 -0.50 1.88
N ILE A 6 -19.77 -0.36 1.11
CA ILE A 6 -18.52 -1.10 1.35
C ILE A 6 -17.84 -0.59 2.61
N LEU A 7 -17.73 0.74 2.77
CA LEU A 7 -17.14 1.33 3.96
C LEU A 7 -17.89 0.93 5.25
N ALA A 8 -19.21 0.79 5.18
CA ALA A 8 -20.03 0.35 6.31
C ALA A 8 -19.81 -1.13 6.71
N GLN A 9 -19.31 -1.97 5.79
CA GLN A 9 -19.02 -3.39 6.07
C GLN A 9 -17.70 -3.60 6.81
N ILE A 10 -16.79 -2.60 6.83
CA ILE A 10 -15.49 -2.71 7.49
C ILE A 10 -15.70 -2.70 9.01
N GLY A 11 -15.51 -3.88 9.63
CA GLY A 11 -15.57 -4.08 11.08
C GLY A 11 -14.18 -4.11 11.72
N GLU A 12 -14.15 -4.27 13.04
CA GLU A 12 -12.89 -4.49 13.77
C GLU A 12 -12.42 -5.95 13.64
N PRO A 13 -11.10 -6.21 13.71
CA PRO A 13 -10.57 -7.57 13.86
C PRO A 13 -11.08 -8.26 15.13
N ASP A 14 -11.10 -9.59 15.12
CA ASP A 14 -11.63 -10.40 16.23
C ASP A 14 -10.62 -10.50 17.39
N THR A 15 -10.90 -9.81 18.49
CA THR A 15 -10.02 -9.81 19.67
C THR A 15 -10.00 -11.16 20.39
N SER A 16 -11.06 -11.99 20.30
CA SER A 16 -11.09 -13.32 20.92
C SER A 16 -10.10 -14.25 20.25
N VAL A 17 -10.01 -14.19 18.92
CA VAL A 17 -9.03 -14.96 18.13
C VAL A 17 -7.61 -14.49 18.42
N SER A 18 -7.39 -13.19 18.66
CA SER A 18 -6.08 -12.65 19.09
C SER A 18 -5.58 -13.33 20.37
N VAL A 19 -6.44 -13.43 21.39
CA VAL A 19 -6.10 -14.03 22.69
C VAL A 19 -5.78 -15.51 22.55
N GLU A 20 -6.57 -16.25 21.79
CA GLU A 20 -6.32 -17.68 21.56
C GLU A 20 -5.02 -17.93 20.77
N THR A 21 -4.78 -17.13 19.74
CA THR A 21 -3.53 -17.20 18.94
C THR A 21 -2.31 -16.94 19.82
N GLN A 22 -2.36 -15.90 20.67
CA GLN A 22 -1.25 -15.59 21.57
C GLN A 22 -1.00 -16.74 22.56
N ARG A 23 -2.06 -17.35 23.13
CA ARG A 23 -1.91 -18.51 24.02
C ARG A 23 -1.21 -19.69 23.34
N ARG A 24 -1.50 -19.96 22.04
CA ARG A 24 -0.77 -20.99 21.31
C ARG A 24 0.70 -20.62 21.11
N LEU A 25 0.99 -19.37 20.68
CA LEU A 25 2.36 -18.87 20.51
C LEU A 25 3.19 -18.97 21.79
N ASP A 26 2.59 -18.70 22.95
CA ASP A 26 3.24 -18.77 24.26
C ASP A 26 3.60 -20.22 24.67
N ARG A 27 2.95 -21.20 24.10
CA ARG A 27 3.19 -22.65 24.37
C ARG A 27 4.12 -23.33 23.36
N LEU A 28 4.55 -22.62 22.30
CA LEU A 28 5.52 -23.15 21.34
C LEU A 28 6.88 -23.37 22.02
N THR A 29 7.68 -24.34 21.52
CA THR A 29 9.00 -24.72 22.05
C THR A 29 10.04 -23.59 21.94
N LYS A 30 9.77 -22.47 22.56
CA LYS A 30 10.60 -21.25 22.56
C LYS A 30 10.32 -20.42 23.83
N PRO A 31 11.24 -19.56 24.26
CA PRO A 31 10.92 -18.54 25.26
C PRO A 31 9.78 -17.66 24.80
N GLN A 32 8.85 -17.32 25.69
CA GLN A 32 7.70 -16.46 25.37
C GLN A 32 8.17 -15.12 24.81
N GLY A 33 7.55 -14.67 23.72
CA GLY A 33 7.88 -13.42 23.05
C GLY A 33 9.19 -13.39 22.26
N SER A 34 9.96 -14.51 22.21
CA SER A 34 11.31 -14.53 21.62
C SER A 34 11.36 -14.32 20.10
N LEU A 35 10.24 -14.52 19.40
CA LEU A 35 10.12 -14.23 17.96
C LEU A 35 9.56 -12.84 17.68
N GLY A 36 9.24 -12.08 18.74
CA GLY A 36 8.95 -10.65 18.66
C GLY A 36 7.87 -10.31 17.62
N ARG A 37 8.26 -9.60 16.57
CA ARG A 37 7.34 -9.07 15.57
C ARG A 37 6.64 -10.17 14.75
N LEU A 38 7.25 -11.33 14.55
CA LEU A 38 6.59 -12.45 13.87
C LEU A 38 5.39 -12.97 14.66
N GLU A 39 5.47 -13.02 15.98
CA GLU A 39 4.33 -13.40 16.82
C GLU A 39 3.17 -12.40 16.67
N ALA A 40 3.48 -11.11 16.72
CA ALA A 40 2.48 -10.06 16.53
C ALA A 40 1.81 -10.12 15.14
N LEU A 41 2.56 -10.48 14.08
CA LEU A 41 2.00 -10.65 12.73
C LEU A 41 1.04 -11.84 12.67
N ALA A 42 1.38 -12.97 13.29
CA ALA A 42 0.49 -14.14 13.35
C ALA A 42 -0.81 -13.79 14.09
N VAL A 43 -0.73 -13.10 15.23
CA VAL A 43 -1.88 -12.63 15.99
C VAL A 43 -2.75 -11.68 15.14
N GLN A 44 -2.13 -10.68 14.48
CA GLN A 44 -2.83 -9.73 13.63
C GLN A 44 -3.54 -10.43 12.47
N TYR A 45 -2.86 -11.37 11.78
CA TYR A 45 -3.43 -12.14 10.69
C TYR A 45 -4.66 -12.93 11.14
N CYS A 46 -4.53 -13.72 12.21
CA CYS A 46 -5.63 -14.53 12.73
C CYS A 46 -6.82 -13.68 13.19
N ALA A 47 -6.57 -12.54 13.85
CA ALA A 47 -7.62 -11.62 14.24
C ALA A 47 -8.38 -11.01 13.05
N ILE A 48 -7.67 -10.68 11.97
CA ILE A 48 -8.28 -10.15 10.75
C ILE A 48 -9.13 -11.18 10.06
N THR A 49 -8.60 -12.39 9.84
CA THR A 49 -9.29 -13.46 9.09
C THR A 49 -10.36 -14.18 9.91
N GLY A 50 -10.25 -14.15 11.25
CA GLY A 50 -11.06 -14.96 12.17
C GLY A 50 -10.60 -16.42 12.23
N GLU A 51 -9.50 -16.78 11.57
CA GLU A 51 -8.99 -18.15 11.51
C GLU A 51 -8.05 -18.46 12.69
N ARG A 52 -8.40 -19.45 13.50
CA ARG A 52 -7.59 -19.90 14.64
C ARG A 52 -6.41 -20.77 14.25
N LYS A 53 -6.50 -21.43 13.11
CA LYS A 53 -5.47 -22.33 12.56
C LYS A 53 -5.39 -22.12 11.04
N PRO A 54 -4.87 -20.97 10.59
CA PRO A 54 -4.83 -20.66 9.18
C PRO A 54 -3.85 -21.55 8.41
N SER A 55 -4.12 -21.77 7.14
CA SER A 55 -3.10 -22.24 6.20
C SER A 55 -2.19 -21.10 5.81
N VAL A 56 -1.00 -21.40 5.29
CA VAL A 56 -0.08 -20.36 4.76
C VAL A 56 -0.76 -19.64 3.59
N PRO A 57 -1.00 -18.33 3.69
CA PRO A 57 -1.79 -17.61 2.69
C PRO A 57 -1.06 -17.42 1.37
N ARG A 58 -1.80 -17.50 0.26
CA ARG A 58 -1.30 -17.02 -1.04
C ARG A 58 -1.21 -15.51 -1.02
N GLY A 59 -0.12 -14.97 -1.59
CA GLY A 59 0.11 -13.53 -1.70
C GLY A 59 -0.11 -13.01 -3.13
N LEU A 60 -0.69 -11.81 -3.23
CA LEU A 60 -0.84 -11.05 -4.49
C LEU A 60 -0.36 -9.62 -4.27
N VAL A 61 0.47 -9.09 -5.16
CA VAL A 61 0.77 -7.64 -5.21
C VAL A 61 0.03 -7.04 -6.40
N CYS A 62 -0.79 -6.01 -6.15
CA CYS A 62 -1.44 -5.21 -7.17
C CYS A 62 -0.59 -3.98 -7.46
N THR A 63 0.05 -3.93 -8.64
CA THR A 63 0.87 -2.79 -9.09
C THR A 63 0.04 -1.93 -10.03
N PHE A 64 -0.44 -0.78 -9.52
CA PHE A 64 -1.23 0.19 -10.27
C PHE A 64 -0.33 1.14 -11.03
N ALA A 65 -0.62 1.36 -12.31
CA ALA A 65 0.11 2.30 -13.15
C ALA A 65 -0.76 3.47 -13.59
N ALA A 66 -0.26 4.69 -13.38
CA ALA A 66 -0.91 5.91 -13.87
C ALA A 66 0.10 7.06 -14.04
N ASP A 67 -0.20 7.98 -14.95
CA ASP A 67 0.59 9.19 -15.16
C ASP A 67 0.04 10.39 -14.42
N HIS A 68 0.92 11.34 -14.14
CA HIS A 68 0.60 12.59 -13.45
C HIS A 68 0.90 13.80 -14.32
N GLY A 69 -0.11 14.67 -14.53
CA GLY A 69 0.05 15.89 -15.31
C GLY A 69 1.05 16.89 -14.71
N VAL A 70 1.32 16.79 -13.40
CA VAL A 70 2.30 17.65 -12.72
C VAL A 70 3.75 17.45 -13.20
N VAL A 71 4.05 16.36 -13.91
CA VAL A 71 5.35 16.09 -14.52
C VAL A 71 5.77 17.22 -15.48
N ASP A 72 4.82 17.89 -16.12
CA ASP A 72 5.07 19.03 -17.02
C ASP A 72 5.77 20.21 -16.30
N GLU A 73 5.73 20.25 -14.97
CA GLU A 73 6.39 21.26 -14.15
C GLU A 73 7.86 20.91 -13.80
N GLY A 74 8.40 19.82 -14.37
CA GLY A 74 9.81 19.42 -14.18
C GLY A 74 10.12 18.93 -12.76
N VAL A 75 9.19 18.22 -12.13
CA VAL A 75 9.29 17.68 -10.77
C VAL A 75 9.87 16.26 -10.71
N SER A 76 10.27 15.68 -11.85
CA SER A 76 10.85 14.34 -11.96
C SER A 76 12.11 14.35 -12.80
N ALA A 77 13.07 13.48 -12.48
CA ALA A 77 14.29 13.28 -13.29
C ALA A 77 14.03 12.45 -14.55
N TYR A 78 12.93 11.69 -14.60
CA TYR A 78 12.56 10.84 -15.73
C TYR A 78 11.39 11.41 -16.51
N PRO A 79 11.36 11.21 -17.84
CA PRO A 79 10.23 11.60 -18.68
C PRO A 79 9.00 10.71 -18.40
N ARG A 80 7.82 11.22 -18.72
CA ARG A 80 6.52 10.53 -18.53
C ARG A 80 6.50 9.15 -19.20
N ASP A 81 7.08 9.00 -20.37
CA ASP A 81 7.09 7.76 -21.16
C ASP A 81 7.63 6.54 -20.39
N VAL A 82 8.43 6.77 -19.35
CA VAL A 82 8.97 5.71 -18.48
C VAL A 82 7.84 4.94 -17.79
N THR A 83 6.71 5.57 -17.48
CA THR A 83 5.56 4.87 -16.90
C THR A 83 5.08 3.74 -17.82
N ALA A 84 4.84 4.04 -19.10
CA ALA A 84 4.41 3.03 -20.08
C ALA A 84 5.48 1.95 -20.32
N GLN A 85 6.75 2.35 -20.39
CA GLN A 85 7.87 1.42 -20.56
C GLN A 85 7.97 0.45 -19.38
N MET A 86 7.76 0.91 -18.16
CA MET A 86 7.77 0.06 -16.97
C MET A 86 6.58 -0.88 -16.90
N VAL A 87 5.38 -0.48 -17.34
CA VAL A 87 4.24 -1.41 -17.49
C VAL A 87 4.63 -2.59 -18.39
N LEU A 88 5.24 -2.33 -19.54
CA LEU A 88 5.72 -3.39 -20.43
C LEU A 88 6.81 -4.25 -19.79
N ASN A 89 7.69 -3.65 -18.97
CA ASN A 89 8.72 -4.39 -18.24
C ASN A 89 8.12 -5.31 -17.16
N PHE A 90 7.10 -4.84 -16.42
CA PHE A 90 6.35 -5.67 -15.47
C PHE A 90 5.74 -6.89 -16.15
N LEU A 91 5.10 -6.70 -17.31
CA LEU A 91 4.48 -7.79 -18.06
C LEU A 91 5.50 -8.81 -18.59
N ARG A 92 6.73 -8.36 -18.91
CA ARG A 92 7.85 -9.24 -19.30
C ARG A 92 8.54 -9.91 -18.12
N GLY A 93 8.20 -9.54 -16.88
CA GLY A 93 8.78 -10.13 -15.67
C GLY A 93 10.18 -9.62 -15.31
N GLY A 94 10.60 -8.47 -15.85
CA GLY A 94 11.97 -7.93 -15.72
C GLY A 94 12.16 -6.87 -14.63
N ALA A 95 11.10 -6.41 -13.99
CA ALA A 95 11.18 -5.35 -12.98
C ALA A 95 11.52 -5.88 -11.57
N GLY A 96 11.87 -4.98 -10.65
CA GLY A 96 12.22 -5.32 -9.27
C GLY A 96 11.12 -6.10 -8.55
N VAL A 97 9.87 -5.66 -8.67
CA VAL A 97 8.71 -6.37 -8.09
C VAL A 97 8.59 -7.79 -8.61
N ASN A 98 8.82 -8.03 -9.90
CA ASN A 98 8.72 -9.38 -10.47
C ASN A 98 9.78 -10.34 -9.89
N VAL A 99 11.01 -9.85 -9.70
CA VAL A 99 12.11 -10.64 -9.14
C VAL A 99 11.82 -11.00 -7.68
N LEU A 100 11.42 -10.02 -6.88
CA LEU A 100 11.12 -10.22 -5.46
C LEU A 100 9.84 -11.03 -5.25
N ALA A 101 8.84 -10.87 -6.12
CA ALA A 101 7.63 -11.67 -6.10
C ALA A 101 7.92 -13.15 -6.36
N ARG A 102 8.75 -13.48 -7.38
CA ARG A 102 9.20 -14.86 -7.63
C ARG A 102 9.95 -15.44 -6.43
N HIS A 103 10.81 -14.64 -5.79
CA HIS A 103 11.53 -15.06 -4.59
C HIS A 103 10.57 -15.39 -3.43
N ALA A 104 9.57 -14.55 -3.21
CA ALA A 104 8.61 -14.70 -2.11
C ALA A 104 7.42 -15.63 -2.41
N GLY A 105 7.31 -16.18 -3.63
CA GLY A 105 6.15 -16.98 -4.04
C GLY A 105 4.86 -16.15 -4.11
N VAL A 106 4.95 -14.90 -4.52
CA VAL A 106 3.86 -13.92 -4.61
C VAL A 106 3.49 -13.69 -6.07
N GLU A 107 2.20 -13.59 -6.39
CA GLU A 107 1.73 -13.20 -7.71
C GLU A 107 1.76 -11.67 -7.88
N VAL A 108 1.98 -11.18 -9.10
CA VAL A 108 1.92 -9.75 -9.44
C VAL A 108 0.81 -9.52 -10.45
N ARG A 109 -0.08 -8.58 -10.14
CA ARG A 109 -1.13 -8.11 -11.05
C ARG A 109 -0.86 -6.67 -11.44
N VAL A 110 -0.56 -6.47 -12.72
CA VAL A 110 -0.32 -5.13 -13.29
C VAL A 110 -1.64 -4.52 -13.73
N VAL A 111 -1.94 -3.33 -13.24
CA VAL A 111 -3.21 -2.63 -13.47
C VAL A 111 -2.93 -1.28 -14.11
N ASP A 112 -3.37 -1.10 -15.35
CA ASP A 112 -3.43 0.23 -15.97
C ASP A 112 -4.71 0.92 -15.51
N ILE A 113 -4.57 1.92 -14.65
CA ILE A 113 -5.69 2.73 -14.17
C ILE A 113 -5.67 4.14 -14.75
N GLY A 114 -4.55 4.52 -15.39
CA GLY A 114 -4.45 5.85 -15.95
C GLY A 114 -3.10 6.20 -16.60
N VAL A 115 -2.48 5.26 -17.30
CA VAL A 115 -1.26 5.56 -18.08
C VAL A 115 -1.64 6.34 -19.33
N ALA A 116 -0.89 7.40 -19.64
CA ALA A 116 -1.11 8.24 -20.84
C ALA A 116 -0.54 7.57 -22.12
N HIS A 117 -0.85 6.29 -22.28
CA HIS A 117 -0.45 5.46 -23.40
C HIS A 117 -1.53 4.42 -23.69
N GLU A 118 -1.85 4.19 -24.97
CA GLU A 118 -2.78 3.14 -25.36
C GLU A 118 -2.04 1.82 -25.58
N PHE A 119 -2.20 0.89 -24.66
CA PHE A 119 -1.57 -0.43 -24.75
C PHE A 119 -2.29 -1.41 -25.68
N GLY A 120 -3.55 -1.18 -26.01
CA GLY A 120 -4.40 -2.18 -26.66
C GLY A 120 -4.63 -3.39 -25.74
N ALA A 121 -4.95 -4.52 -26.34
CA ALA A 121 -5.14 -5.79 -25.62
C ALA A 121 -3.80 -6.49 -25.46
N ILE A 122 -3.18 -6.36 -24.30
CA ILE A 122 -1.93 -7.05 -23.95
C ILE A 122 -2.21 -8.12 -22.89
N PRO A 123 -1.82 -9.39 -23.12
CA PRO A 123 -1.95 -10.43 -22.11
C PRO A 123 -1.23 -10.08 -20.80
N GLY A 124 -1.90 -10.30 -19.68
CA GLY A 124 -1.35 -10.01 -18.33
C GLY A 124 -1.60 -8.59 -17.84
N LEU A 125 -2.02 -7.66 -18.70
CA LEU A 125 -2.41 -6.32 -18.27
C LEU A 125 -3.88 -6.27 -17.89
N THR A 126 -4.18 -5.88 -16.66
CA THR A 126 -5.53 -5.57 -16.22
C THR A 126 -5.85 -4.12 -16.60
N ASN A 127 -6.56 -3.93 -17.70
CA ASN A 127 -6.95 -2.60 -18.16
C ASN A 127 -8.18 -2.11 -17.38
N ARG A 128 -7.99 -1.07 -16.58
CA ARG A 128 -8.99 -0.34 -15.80
C ARG A 128 -8.82 1.17 -15.95
N LYS A 129 -8.32 1.59 -17.11
CA LYS A 129 -8.02 2.99 -17.43
C LYS A 129 -9.26 3.88 -17.31
N LEU A 130 -9.15 4.93 -16.49
CA LEU A 130 -10.19 5.95 -16.29
C LEU A 130 -9.87 7.27 -17.00
N MET A 131 -8.60 7.61 -17.09
CA MET A 131 -8.09 8.82 -17.75
C MET A 131 -6.73 8.52 -18.40
N MET A 132 -6.28 9.40 -19.28
CA MET A 132 -4.91 9.40 -19.84
C MET A 132 -3.94 10.19 -18.92
N GLY A 133 -3.80 9.74 -17.67
CA GLY A 133 -3.12 10.47 -16.60
C GLY A 133 -4.01 11.49 -15.89
N THR A 134 -3.59 11.94 -14.70
CA THR A 134 -4.25 13.08 -14.05
C THR A 134 -4.00 14.38 -14.79
N ARG A 135 -4.85 15.36 -14.57
CA ARG A 135 -4.55 16.74 -14.96
C ARG A 135 -3.39 17.30 -14.12
N ASN A 136 -2.78 18.38 -14.62
CA ASN A 136 -1.72 19.06 -13.87
C ASN A 136 -2.31 19.78 -12.66
N MET A 137 -2.03 19.27 -11.46
CA MET A 137 -2.58 19.78 -10.21
C MET A 137 -2.12 21.20 -9.88
N LEU A 138 -1.02 21.70 -10.46
CA LEU A 138 -0.63 23.08 -10.31
C LEU A 138 -1.63 24.04 -10.98
N ARG A 139 -2.28 23.62 -12.05
CA ARG A 139 -3.16 24.44 -12.88
C ARG A 139 -4.65 24.25 -12.55
N VAL A 140 -5.06 22.98 -12.43
CA VAL A 140 -6.44 22.58 -12.14
C VAL A 140 -6.43 21.37 -11.19
N GLN A 141 -7.57 20.96 -10.66
CA GLN A 141 -7.67 19.76 -9.85
C GLN A 141 -7.17 18.53 -10.63
N ALA A 142 -6.46 17.62 -9.95
CA ALA A 142 -5.88 16.42 -10.57
C ALA A 142 -6.94 15.57 -11.29
N MET A 143 -8.10 15.38 -10.67
CA MET A 143 -9.27 14.70 -11.24
C MET A 143 -10.55 15.27 -10.64
N ASP A 144 -11.71 14.93 -11.18
CA ASP A 144 -12.97 15.23 -10.51
C ASP A 144 -13.30 14.17 -9.45
N ARG A 145 -14.24 14.48 -8.56
CA ARG A 145 -14.61 13.61 -7.43
C ARG A 145 -15.20 12.27 -7.91
N THR A 146 -15.91 12.27 -9.02
CA THR A 146 -16.49 11.05 -9.62
C THR A 146 -15.38 10.12 -10.11
N THR A 147 -14.37 10.65 -10.79
CA THR A 147 -13.22 9.88 -11.26
C THR A 147 -12.40 9.32 -10.06
N ALA A 148 -12.23 10.12 -9.01
CA ALA A 148 -11.55 9.66 -7.79
C ALA A 148 -12.32 8.49 -7.13
N GLU A 149 -13.65 8.58 -7.05
CA GLU A 149 -14.50 7.49 -6.54
C GLU A 149 -14.42 6.25 -7.44
N GLN A 150 -14.46 6.41 -8.74
CA GLN A 150 -14.29 5.30 -9.69
C GLN A 150 -12.94 4.60 -9.52
N ALA A 151 -11.86 5.36 -9.32
CA ALA A 151 -10.53 4.80 -9.10
C ALA A 151 -10.43 4.02 -7.77
N LEU A 152 -11.06 4.50 -6.69
CA LEU A 152 -11.22 3.73 -5.45
C LEU A 152 -11.99 2.44 -5.71
N MET A 153 -13.09 2.50 -6.45
CA MET A 153 -13.91 1.33 -6.75
C MET A 153 -13.16 0.28 -7.55
N VAL A 154 -12.28 0.66 -8.49
CA VAL A 154 -11.38 -0.28 -9.17
C VAL A 154 -10.55 -1.07 -8.18
N GLY A 155 -9.91 -0.40 -7.20
CA GLY A 155 -9.11 -1.07 -6.18
C GLY A 155 -9.93 -2.00 -5.29
N ILE A 156 -11.12 -1.55 -4.87
CA ILE A 156 -12.07 -2.35 -4.06
C ILE A 156 -12.48 -3.62 -4.80
N GLU A 157 -12.86 -3.51 -6.07
CA GLU A 157 -13.26 -4.64 -6.89
C GLU A 157 -12.12 -5.65 -7.05
N LEU A 158 -10.88 -5.19 -7.29
CA LEU A 158 -9.71 -6.03 -7.42
C LEU A 158 -9.37 -6.77 -6.13
N ALA A 159 -9.52 -6.12 -4.97
CA ALA A 159 -9.34 -6.76 -3.67
C ALA A 159 -10.39 -7.83 -3.40
N ALA A 160 -11.67 -7.54 -3.69
CA ALA A 160 -12.75 -8.49 -3.57
C ALA A 160 -12.58 -9.70 -4.50
N ASP A 161 -12.13 -9.46 -5.75
CA ASP A 161 -11.80 -10.52 -6.70
C ASP A 161 -10.65 -11.39 -6.20
N ALA A 162 -9.58 -10.79 -5.68
CA ALA A 162 -8.44 -11.51 -5.11
C ALA A 162 -8.87 -12.40 -3.92
N ALA A 163 -9.68 -11.87 -3.01
CA ALA A 163 -10.22 -12.63 -1.89
C ALA A 163 -11.05 -13.86 -2.37
N ARG A 164 -11.91 -13.68 -3.39
CA ARG A 164 -12.68 -14.79 -3.98
C ARG A 164 -11.79 -15.84 -4.67
N GLN A 165 -10.63 -15.44 -5.18
CA GLN A 165 -9.63 -16.34 -5.77
C GLN A 165 -8.75 -17.05 -4.70
N GLY A 166 -8.99 -16.80 -3.42
CA GLY A 166 -8.27 -17.42 -2.31
C GLY A 166 -6.92 -16.78 -1.98
N PHE A 167 -6.70 -15.52 -2.38
CA PHE A 167 -5.56 -14.77 -1.89
C PHE A 167 -5.84 -14.28 -0.46
N GLY A 168 -5.02 -14.71 0.48
CA GLY A 168 -5.12 -14.37 1.90
C GLY A 168 -4.22 -13.22 2.32
N LEU A 169 -3.39 -12.68 1.41
CA LEU A 169 -2.56 -11.49 1.60
C LEU A 169 -2.53 -10.68 0.30
N ILE A 170 -2.80 -9.38 0.41
CA ILE A 170 -2.72 -8.47 -0.73
C ILE A 170 -1.66 -7.40 -0.43
N GLY A 171 -0.73 -7.19 -1.35
CA GLY A 171 0.26 -6.11 -1.30
C GLY A 171 -0.11 -4.98 -2.23
N THR A 172 0.29 -3.77 -1.89
CA THR A 172 0.17 -2.58 -2.74
C THR A 172 1.46 -2.33 -3.49
N GLY A 173 1.37 -1.97 -4.75
CA GLY A 173 2.46 -1.52 -5.59
C GLY A 173 1.98 -0.44 -6.54
N GLU A 174 2.90 0.32 -7.10
CA GLU A 174 2.58 1.44 -7.99
C GLU A 174 3.66 1.69 -9.03
N MET A 175 3.28 2.39 -10.08
CA MET A 175 4.17 2.99 -11.06
C MET A 175 3.54 4.27 -11.62
N GLY A 176 4.21 5.40 -11.42
CA GLY A 176 3.74 6.66 -11.98
C GLY A 176 4.80 7.75 -11.86
N ILE A 177 5.37 8.17 -12.99
CA ILE A 177 6.31 9.29 -12.97
C ILE A 177 5.61 10.54 -12.44
N GLY A 178 6.17 11.15 -11.39
CA GLY A 178 5.60 12.31 -10.70
C GLY A 178 4.74 12.02 -9.48
N ASN A 179 4.42 10.76 -9.18
CA ASN A 179 3.55 10.37 -8.06
C ASN A 179 4.10 10.74 -6.67
N THR A 180 5.42 10.83 -6.50
CA THR A 180 6.03 11.32 -5.26
C THR A 180 5.65 12.77 -4.96
N THR A 181 5.32 13.57 -5.99
CA THR A 181 4.84 14.94 -5.83
C THR A 181 3.40 14.97 -5.28
N ALA A 182 2.52 14.17 -5.86
CA ALA A 182 1.15 14.00 -5.36
C ALA A 182 1.14 13.42 -3.93
N SER A 183 1.97 12.42 -3.67
CA SER A 183 2.10 11.80 -2.34
C SER A 183 2.62 12.77 -1.29
N ALA A 184 3.59 13.63 -1.62
CA ALA A 184 4.09 14.67 -0.72
C ALA A 184 3.03 15.73 -0.44
N ALA A 185 2.22 16.11 -1.44
CA ALA A 185 1.10 17.03 -1.28
C ALA A 185 0.01 16.44 -0.34
N ILE A 186 -0.36 15.16 -0.53
CA ILE A 186 -1.29 14.44 0.37
C ILE A 186 -0.72 14.38 1.79
N ALA A 187 0.57 14.03 1.93
CA ALA A 187 1.25 13.97 3.22
C ALA A 187 1.18 15.32 3.95
N ALA A 188 1.55 16.42 3.29
CA ALA A 188 1.51 17.75 3.88
C ALA A 188 0.11 18.12 4.40
N VAL A 189 -0.92 17.92 3.57
CA VAL A 189 -2.30 18.28 3.91
C VAL A 189 -2.86 17.42 5.06
N MET A 190 -2.72 16.11 4.98
CA MET A 190 -3.39 15.20 5.93
C MET A 190 -2.62 15.01 7.24
N THR A 191 -1.35 15.41 7.30
CA THR A 191 -0.56 15.37 8.54
C THR A 191 -0.38 16.75 9.18
N GLY A 192 -0.54 17.84 8.41
CA GLY A 192 -0.27 19.21 8.85
C GLY A 192 1.21 19.58 8.85
N GLU A 193 2.08 18.70 8.37
CA GLU A 193 3.51 18.96 8.25
C GLU A 193 3.84 19.91 7.09
N SER A 194 4.96 20.61 7.21
CA SER A 194 5.41 21.51 6.13
C SER A 194 5.72 20.71 4.85
N VAL A 195 5.47 21.30 3.69
CA VAL A 195 5.78 20.69 2.39
C VAL A 195 7.25 20.25 2.32
N SER A 196 8.17 21.08 2.83
CA SER A 196 9.60 20.76 2.85
C SER A 196 9.97 19.57 3.73
N ALA A 197 9.23 19.31 4.79
CA ALA A 197 9.47 18.17 5.70
C ALA A 197 9.09 16.83 5.06
N VAL A 198 8.06 16.81 4.20
CA VAL A 198 7.53 15.58 3.60
C VAL A 198 7.96 15.37 2.15
N THR A 199 8.66 16.33 1.54
CA THR A 199 9.10 16.23 0.13
C THR A 199 10.55 15.73 0.06
N GLY A 200 10.74 14.59 -0.62
CA GLY A 200 12.05 13.99 -0.89
C GLY A 200 12.50 14.15 -2.34
N LEU A 201 13.65 13.54 -2.65
CA LEU A 201 14.27 13.58 -3.97
C LEU A 201 13.54 12.72 -5.01
N GLY A 202 12.64 11.83 -4.57
CA GLY A 202 11.91 10.93 -5.46
C GLY A 202 12.84 10.09 -6.33
N THR A 203 12.72 10.22 -7.63
CA THR A 203 13.52 9.48 -8.63
C THR A 203 14.97 9.92 -8.74
N GLY A 204 15.43 10.88 -7.91
CA GLY A 204 16.83 11.34 -7.89
C GLY A 204 17.04 12.70 -8.56
N ILE A 205 16.11 13.64 -8.38
CA ILE A 205 16.29 15.05 -8.76
C ILE A 205 17.39 15.71 -7.90
N ASP A 206 18.03 16.73 -8.45
CA ASP A 206 19.01 17.55 -7.74
C ASP A 206 18.34 18.55 -6.76
N GLU A 207 19.14 19.35 -6.06
CA GLU A 207 18.64 20.35 -5.11
C GLU A 207 17.73 21.40 -5.77
N ARG A 208 18.02 21.79 -7.01
CA ARG A 208 17.17 22.73 -7.77
C ARG A 208 15.84 22.11 -8.13
N GLY A 209 15.85 20.83 -8.52
CA GLY A 209 14.65 20.04 -8.76
C GLY A 209 13.80 19.89 -7.48
N LEU A 210 14.45 19.66 -6.33
CA LEU A 210 13.76 19.57 -5.03
C LEU A 210 13.10 20.91 -4.66
N ALA A 211 13.82 22.04 -4.79
CA ALA A 211 13.26 23.37 -4.53
C ALA A 211 12.05 23.66 -5.45
N ARG A 212 12.16 23.31 -6.74
CA ARG A 212 11.06 23.42 -7.70
C ARG A 212 9.86 22.57 -7.27
N LYS A 213 10.08 21.31 -6.92
CA LYS A 213 9.03 20.38 -6.48
C LYS A 213 8.30 20.89 -5.24
N ILE A 214 9.02 21.42 -4.25
CA ILE A 214 8.45 22.06 -3.07
C ILE A 214 7.57 23.26 -3.48
N SER A 215 8.10 24.15 -4.30
CA SER A 215 7.37 25.34 -4.78
C SER A 215 6.10 24.97 -5.56
N VAL A 216 6.15 23.94 -6.42
CA VAL A 216 4.98 23.43 -7.15
C VAL A 216 3.91 22.93 -6.20
N ILE A 217 4.29 22.17 -5.16
CA ILE A 217 3.34 21.68 -4.17
C ILE A 217 2.72 22.86 -3.38
N GLU A 218 3.53 23.78 -2.86
CA GLU A 218 3.05 24.95 -2.10
C GLU A 218 2.04 25.78 -2.90
N GLN A 219 2.35 26.08 -4.17
CA GLN A 219 1.45 26.79 -5.07
C GLN A 219 0.15 26.01 -5.33
N THR A 220 0.25 24.68 -5.49
CA THR A 220 -0.90 23.80 -5.66
C THR A 220 -1.82 23.85 -4.43
N LEU A 221 -1.25 23.72 -3.24
CA LEU A 221 -2.01 23.75 -1.98
C LEU A 221 -2.67 25.12 -1.74
N SER A 222 -1.94 26.22 -2.03
CA SER A 222 -2.48 27.57 -1.94
C SER A 222 -3.67 27.79 -2.89
N ARG A 223 -3.58 27.24 -4.12
CA ARG A 223 -4.63 27.37 -5.14
C ARG A 223 -5.88 26.59 -4.81
N HIS A 224 -5.74 25.31 -4.48
CA HIS A 224 -6.88 24.39 -4.36
C HIS A 224 -7.42 24.26 -2.93
N ARG A 225 -6.63 24.61 -1.93
CA ARG A 225 -6.99 24.54 -0.50
C ARG A 225 -7.75 23.26 -0.16
N PRO A 226 -7.12 22.09 -0.36
CA PRO A 226 -7.79 20.83 -0.05
C PRO A 226 -8.12 20.76 1.45
N ASP A 227 -9.33 20.28 1.77
CA ASP A 227 -9.78 20.10 3.15
C ASP A 227 -9.11 18.84 3.75
N PRO A 228 -8.26 18.97 4.79
CA PRO A 228 -7.59 17.81 5.41
C PRO A 228 -8.55 16.81 6.05
N HIS A 229 -9.81 17.20 6.27
CA HIS A 229 -10.85 16.34 6.87
C HIS A 229 -11.75 15.66 5.82
N ASP A 230 -11.67 16.05 4.55
CA ASP A 230 -12.34 15.37 3.42
C ASP A 230 -11.30 14.66 2.54
N ALA A 231 -11.07 13.37 2.80
CA ALA A 231 -10.12 12.57 2.04
C ALA A 231 -10.45 12.49 0.53
N MET A 232 -11.73 12.61 0.15
CA MET A 232 -12.13 12.67 -1.25
C MET A 232 -11.79 14.01 -1.89
N ASP A 233 -11.88 15.11 -1.16
CA ASP A 233 -11.47 16.43 -1.61
C ASP A 233 -9.96 16.48 -1.82
N VAL A 234 -9.17 15.96 -0.87
CA VAL A 234 -7.72 15.81 -0.99
C VAL A 234 -7.36 14.98 -2.22
N LEU A 235 -7.94 13.77 -2.35
CA LEU A 235 -7.66 12.85 -3.44
C LEU A 235 -7.98 13.46 -4.81
N SER A 236 -9.13 14.11 -4.97
CA SER A 236 -9.56 14.70 -6.23
C SER A 236 -8.70 15.90 -6.64
N LYS A 237 -8.31 16.75 -5.70
CA LYS A 237 -7.55 17.97 -5.97
C LYS A 237 -6.07 17.72 -6.27
N ILE A 238 -5.43 16.83 -5.50
CA ILE A 238 -3.97 16.68 -5.48
C ILE A 238 -3.48 15.23 -5.54
N GLY A 239 -4.37 14.26 -5.73
CA GLY A 239 -4.03 12.84 -5.74
C GLY A 239 -3.56 12.29 -7.09
N GLY A 240 -3.61 10.96 -7.19
CA GLY A 240 -3.30 10.17 -8.37
C GLY A 240 -4.26 9.00 -8.52
N LEU A 241 -4.44 8.51 -9.75
CA LEU A 241 -5.35 7.40 -10.01
C LEU A 241 -4.84 6.10 -9.36
N GLU A 242 -3.53 5.83 -9.42
CA GLU A 242 -2.89 4.69 -8.78
C GLU A 242 -2.93 4.80 -7.25
N ILE A 243 -2.81 6.02 -6.70
CA ILE A 243 -2.98 6.29 -5.26
C ILE A 243 -4.40 5.95 -4.83
N ALA A 244 -5.41 6.37 -5.62
CA ALA A 244 -6.80 6.01 -5.39
C ALA A 244 -7.02 4.50 -5.50
N GLY A 245 -6.47 3.84 -6.53
CA GLY A 245 -6.53 2.39 -6.71
C GLY A 245 -5.97 1.63 -5.50
N MET A 246 -4.80 2.02 -5.00
CA MET A 246 -4.21 1.43 -3.79
C MET A 246 -5.06 1.67 -2.54
N ALA A 247 -5.59 2.89 -2.35
CA ALA A 247 -6.50 3.18 -1.24
C ALA A 247 -7.76 2.29 -1.33
N GLY A 248 -8.28 2.09 -2.54
CA GLY A 248 -9.38 1.17 -2.82
C GLY A 248 -9.04 -0.29 -2.46
N VAL A 249 -7.83 -0.77 -2.79
CA VAL A 249 -7.38 -2.11 -2.36
C VAL A 249 -7.39 -2.24 -0.84
N MET A 250 -6.91 -1.24 -0.11
CA MET A 250 -6.89 -1.25 1.35
C MET A 250 -8.31 -1.35 1.94
N LEU A 251 -9.24 -0.56 1.40
CA LEU A 251 -10.65 -0.58 1.82
C LEU A 251 -11.34 -1.90 1.46
N GLY A 252 -11.15 -2.38 0.23
CA GLY A 252 -11.72 -3.64 -0.24
C GLY A 252 -11.17 -4.85 0.50
N SER A 253 -9.87 -4.86 0.81
CA SER A 253 -9.23 -5.91 1.61
C SER A 253 -9.79 -5.95 3.03
N ALA A 254 -9.97 -4.77 3.66
CA ALA A 254 -10.57 -4.68 4.98
C ALA A 254 -12.02 -5.17 4.99
N ALA A 255 -12.83 -4.81 3.99
CA ALA A 255 -14.20 -5.30 3.84
C ALA A 255 -14.26 -6.83 3.63
N ALA A 256 -13.26 -7.40 2.94
CA ALA A 256 -13.13 -8.84 2.70
C ALA A 256 -12.39 -9.58 3.84
N ARG A 257 -11.99 -8.90 4.92
CA ARG A 257 -11.19 -9.43 6.03
C ARG A 257 -9.87 -10.07 5.58
N VAL A 258 -9.19 -9.45 4.64
CA VAL A 258 -7.87 -9.83 4.14
C VAL A 258 -6.84 -8.78 4.57
N PRO A 259 -5.71 -9.16 5.20
CA PRO A 259 -4.64 -8.23 5.54
C PRO A 259 -4.00 -7.64 4.28
N VAL A 260 -3.65 -6.34 4.34
CA VAL A 260 -2.98 -5.65 3.25
C VAL A 260 -1.56 -5.22 3.68
N VAL A 261 -0.56 -5.58 2.85
CA VAL A 261 0.83 -5.23 3.07
C VAL A 261 1.19 -4.01 2.25
N LEU A 262 1.51 -2.91 2.93
CA LEU A 262 1.85 -1.65 2.31
C LEU A 262 3.30 -1.65 1.85
N ASP A 263 3.57 -1.11 0.66
CA ASP A 263 4.92 -0.90 0.17
C ASP A 263 5.58 0.33 0.84
N GLY A 264 5.90 1.37 0.10
CA GLY A 264 6.66 2.52 0.55
C GLY A 264 5.84 3.79 0.73
N PHE A 265 6.47 4.93 0.38
CA PHE A 265 5.94 6.27 0.61
C PHE A 265 4.60 6.53 -0.11
N ILE A 266 4.49 6.10 -1.37
CA ILE A 266 3.26 6.33 -2.16
C ILE A 266 2.10 5.51 -1.58
N ALA A 267 2.37 4.24 -1.20
CA ALA A 267 1.38 3.40 -0.52
C ALA A 267 0.97 3.99 0.84
N GLY A 268 1.90 4.63 1.56
CA GLY A 268 1.61 5.38 2.79
C GLY A 268 0.66 6.56 2.55
N ALA A 269 0.84 7.32 1.46
CA ALA A 269 -0.09 8.39 1.08
C ALA A 269 -1.49 7.84 0.73
N ALA A 270 -1.55 6.72 0.00
CA ALA A 270 -2.81 6.01 -0.26
C ALA A 270 -3.48 5.52 1.04
N ALA A 271 -2.69 5.07 2.02
CA ALA A 271 -3.19 4.64 3.31
C ALA A 271 -3.81 5.80 4.13
N LEU A 272 -3.24 7.02 4.05
CA LEU A 272 -3.88 8.21 4.66
C LEU A 272 -5.26 8.46 4.06
N ILE A 273 -5.40 8.36 2.73
CA ILE A 273 -6.70 8.50 2.06
C ILE A 273 -7.67 7.42 2.55
N ALA A 274 -7.25 6.15 2.55
CA ALA A 274 -8.09 5.04 2.99
C ALA A 274 -8.55 5.20 4.45
N VAL A 275 -7.64 5.56 5.37
CA VAL A 275 -7.96 5.79 6.79
C VAL A 275 -8.82 7.04 6.98
N GLY A 276 -8.61 8.09 6.17
CA GLY A 276 -9.46 9.27 6.16
C GLY A 276 -10.90 8.99 5.73
N LEU A 277 -11.10 8.03 4.81
CA LEU A 277 -12.43 7.57 4.37
C LEU A 277 -13.07 6.61 5.37
N GLN A 278 -12.29 5.69 5.96
CA GLN A 278 -12.78 4.69 6.91
C GLN A 278 -11.67 4.27 7.89
N PRO A 279 -11.62 4.85 9.09
CA PRO A 279 -10.56 4.59 10.08
C PRO A 279 -10.43 3.12 10.49
N ARG A 280 -11.53 2.34 10.42
CA ARG A 280 -11.53 0.90 10.77
C ARG A 280 -10.73 0.04 9.80
N CYS A 281 -10.29 0.56 8.64
CA CYS A 281 -9.42 -0.19 7.73
C CYS A 281 -7.96 -0.25 8.23
N ARG A 282 -7.53 0.65 9.13
CA ARG A 282 -6.15 0.72 9.62
C ARG A 282 -5.65 -0.59 10.26
N PRO A 283 -6.39 -1.30 11.13
CA PRO A 283 -5.92 -2.54 11.73
C PRO A 283 -5.61 -3.66 10.72
N TYR A 284 -6.10 -3.55 9.50
CA TYR A 284 -5.86 -4.50 8.40
C TYR A 284 -4.53 -4.25 7.68
N MET A 285 -3.85 -3.13 7.96
CA MET A 285 -2.64 -2.70 7.28
C MET A 285 -1.38 -3.20 7.99
N ILE A 286 -0.41 -3.66 7.21
CA ILE A 286 0.92 -4.07 7.65
C ILE A 286 1.93 -3.26 6.84
N ALA A 287 2.67 -2.35 7.47
CA ALA A 287 3.73 -1.61 6.80
C ALA A 287 4.95 -2.53 6.58
N SER A 288 5.35 -2.74 5.32
CA SER A 288 6.47 -3.63 5.01
C SER A 288 7.80 -3.05 5.49
N HIS A 289 8.19 -1.89 5.01
CA HIS A 289 9.50 -1.30 5.28
C HIS A 289 9.42 0.19 5.57
N ARG A 290 10.51 0.75 6.08
CA ARG A 290 10.72 2.18 6.11
C ARG A 290 11.48 2.60 4.85
N SER A 291 10.81 3.34 3.96
CA SER A 291 11.46 3.95 2.81
C SER A 291 12.36 5.12 3.25
N VAL A 292 13.45 5.37 2.51
CA VAL A 292 14.32 6.54 2.75
C VAL A 292 13.68 7.87 2.29
N GLU A 293 12.51 7.85 1.65
CA GLU A 293 11.76 9.07 1.35
C GLU A 293 11.37 9.79 2.64
N ARG A 294 11.72 11.10 2.73
CA ARG A 294 11.57 11.90 3.96
C ARG A 294 10.17 11.83 4.56
N GLY A 295 9.15 11.96 3.73
CA GLY A 295 7.76 11.95 4.17
C GLY A 295 7.29 10.59 4.72
N HIS A 296 7.96 9.48 4.41
CA HIS A 296 7.44 8.16 4.78
C HIS A 296 7.37 7.94 6.29
N ARG A 297 8.36 8.42 7.04
CA ARG A 297 8.33 8.34 8.51
C ARG A 297 7.13 9.09 9.08
N VAL A 298 6.87 10.29 8.59
CA VAL A 298 5.69 11.10 9.00
C VAL A 298 4.39 10.35 8.76
N LEU A 299 4.28 9.67 7.59
CA LEU A 299 3.10 8.86 7.26
C LEU A 299 2.94 7.68 8.22
N LEU A 300 4.03 6.94 8.48
CA LEU A 300 4.01 5.81 9.40
C LEU A 300 3.61 6.23 10.82
N ASP A 301 4.16 7.33 11.32
CA ASP A 301 3.83 7.89 12.63
C ASP A 301 2.35 8.33 12.69
N ARG A 302 1.85 9.03 11.67
CA ARG A 302 0.44 9.45 11.56
C ARG A 302 -0.53 8.26 11.51
N LEU A 303 -0.17 7.22 10.77
CA LEU A 303 -0.94 5.97 10.65
C LEU A 303 -0.75 5.05 11.86
N GLN A 304 0.19 5.33 12.75
CA GLN A 304 0.58 4.46 13.87
C GLN A 304 0.95 3.05 13.39
N LEU A 305 1.67 2.97 12.27
CA LEU A 305 2.15 1.71 11.70
C LEU A 305 3.66 1.57 11.95
N LYS A 306 4.07 0.42 12.47
CA LYS A 306 5.48 0.08 12.67
C LYS A 306 5.93 -0.78 11.49
N PRO A 307 6.93 -0.36 10.70
CA PRO A 307 7.47 -1.15 9.59
C PRO A 307 8.13 -2.43 10.09
N LEU A 308 8.15 -3.47 9.23
CA LEU A 308 8.74 -4.76 9.55
C LEU A 308 10.26 -4.74 9.42
N PHE A 309 10.79 -4.02 8.42
CA PHE A 309 12.22 -3.96 8.16
C PHE A 309 12.65 -2.59 7.63
N ASP A 310 13.97 -2.39 7.61
CA ASP A 310 14.65 -1.21 7.12
C ASP A 310 15.87 -1.66 6.31
N LEU A 311 15.80 -1.50 4.99
CA LEU A 311 16.81 -1.91 4.00
C LEU A 311 17.13 -0.76 3.05
N ASP A 312 16.91 0.47 3.46
CA ASP A 312 17.12 1.68 2.65
C ASP A 312 16.42 1.67 1.28
N LEU A 313 15.28 0.96 1.16
CA LEU A 313 14.52 0.85 -0.08
C LEU A 313 13.83 2.17 -0.43
N ARG A 314 13.77 2.46 -1.75
CA ARG A 314 13.03 3.59 -2.33
C ARG A 314 12.56 3.34 -3.76
N LEU A 315 12.41 2.08 -4.15
CA LEU A 315 12.07 1.73 -5.53
C LEU A 315 10.57 1.89 -5.82
N GLY A 316 9.70 1.49 -4.88
CA GLY A 316 8.26 1.36 -5.15
C GLY A 316 7.94 0.02 -5.81
N GLU A 317 7.02 0.02 -6.77
CA GLU A 317 6.55 -1.12 -7.55
C GLU A 317 5.77 -2.18 -6.73
N GLY A 318 5.88 -2.19 -5.40
CA GLY A 318 5.43 -3.24 -4.49
C GLY A 318 6.56 -4.14 -4.00
N THR A 319 7.83 -3.70 -4.17
CA THR A 319 9.03 -4.50 -3.80
C THR A 319 9.09 -4.80 -2.31
N GLY A 320 8.83 -3.81 -1.47
CA GLY A 320 8.76 -4.01 -0.03
C GLY A 320 7.57 -4.87 0.38
N ALA A 321 6.43 -4.71 -0.29
CA ALA A 321 5.25 -5.52 -0.03
C ALA A 321 5.52 -7.01 -0.31
N CYS A 322 6.25 -7.37 -1.38
CA CYS A 322 6.64 -8.75 -1.65
C CYS A 322 7.41 -9.38 -0.48
N LEU A 323 8.44 -8.68 0.03
CA LEU A 323 9.23 -9.14 1.17
C LEU A 323 8.39 -9.20 2.46
N GLY A 324 7.53 -8.20 2.67
CA GLY A 324 6.61 -8.15 3.81
C GLY A 324 5.62 -9.31 3.84
N ILE A 325 5.06 -9.70 2.69
CA ILE A 325 4.20 -10.89 2.54
C ILE A 325 4.96 -12.14 2.96
N GLY A 326 6.22 -12.31 2.55
CA GLY A 326 7.05 -13.44 2.96
C GLY A 326 7.24 -13.52 4.47
N LEU A 327 7.38 -12.37 5.16
CA LEU A 327 7.47 -12.33 6.63
C LEU A 327 6.15 -12.72 7.31
N VAL A 328 5.00 -12.30 6.76
CA VAL A 328 3.70 -12.74 7.28
C VAL A 328 3.51 -14.25 7.08
N GLN A 329 3.87 -14.78 5.92
CA GLN A 329 3.84 -16.22 5.66
C GLN A 329 4.73 -17.00 6.63
N ALA A 330 5.94 -16.49 6.93
CA ALA A 330 6.83 -17.09 7.93
C ALA A 330 6.19 -17.08 9.33
N ALA A 331 5.52 -15.98 9.71
CA ALA A 331 4.81 -15.89 10.98
C ALA A 331 3.69 -16.92 11.11
N ILE A 332 2.93 -17.16 10.03
CA ILE A 332 1.88 -18.19 10.00
C ILE A 332 2.48 -19.60 10.08
N LYS A 333 3.58 -19.88 9.38
CA LYS A 333 4.30 -21.17 9.51
C LYS A 333 4.77 -21.42 10.93
N VAL A 334 5.35 -20.41 11.60
CA VAL A 334 5.72 -20.54 13.01
C VAL A 334 4.52 -20.91 13.87
N LEU A 335 3.38 -20.23 13.71
CA LEU A 335 2.18 -20.52 14.47
C LEU A 335 1.65 -21.95 14.25
N THR A 336 1.73 -22.46 13.01
CA THR A 336 1.01 -23.67 12.59
C THR A 336 1.89 -24.93 12.54
N GLU A 337 3.20 -24.77 12.29
CA GLU A 337 4.13 -25.88 12.07
C GLU A 337 5.08 -26.12 13.26
N MET A 338 5.33 -25.09 14.09
CA MET A 338 6.18 -25.24 15.27
C MET A 338 5.42 -26.00 16.37
N ALA A 339 6.07 -27.01 16.96
CA ALA A 339 5.50 -27.82 18.03
C ALA A 339 5.36 -27.03 19.34
N THR A 340 4.35 -27.33 20.13
CA THR A 340 4.26 -26.88 21.53
C THR A 340 5.18 -27.73 22.43
N PHE A 341 5.46 -27.26 23.66
CA PHE A 341 6.24 -28.03 24.62
C PHE A 341 5.64 -29.43 24.86
N ASP A 342 4.32 -29.52 24.98
CA ASP A 342 3.62 -30.79 25.16
C ASP A 342 3.76 -31.72 23.93
N GLU A 343 3.56 -31.17 22.71
CA GLU A 343 3.66 -31.92 21.45
C GLU A 343 5.10 -32.45 21.21
N ALA A 344 6.11 -31.73 21.65
CA ALA A 344 7.51 -32.08 21.47
C ALA A 344 8.11 -32.89 22.64
N GLY A 345 7.39 -33.04 23.75
CA GLY A 345 7.92 -33.68 25.00
C GLY A 345 9.10 -32.90 25.60
N VAL A 346 9.18 -31.60 25.38
CA VAL A 346 10.23 -30.72 25.91
C VAL A 346 9.76 -30.12 27.23
N SER A 347 10.63 -30.15 28.26
CA SER A 347 10.31 -29.56 29.56
C SER A 347 10.12 -28.04 29.47
N GLU A 348 9.05 -27.55 30.07
CA GLU A 348 8.83 -26.11 30.23
C GLU A 348 9.79 -25.51 31.26
N ARG A 349 9.90 -24.18 31.27
CA ARG A 349 10.68 -23.43 32.25
C ARG A 349 10.17 -23.71 33.67
N SER A 350 11.06 -24.11 34.56
CA SER A 350 10.77 -24.16 36.02
C SER A 350 10.28 -22.79 36.49
N LYS A 351 9.22 -22.78 37.30
CA LYS A 351 8.69 -21.55 37.90
C LYS A 351 9.65 -20.93 38.86
#